data_91d3a31ce8487c31d87e452d7b85df07
#
_entry.id   91d3a31ce8487c31d87e452d7b85df07
#
_cell.length_a   1.000
_cell.length_b   1.000
_cell.length_c   1.000
_cell.angle_alpha   90.00
_cell.angle_beta   90.00
_cell.angle_gamma   90.00
#
_symmetry.space_group_name_H-M   'P 1'
#
loop_
_entity.id
_entity.type
_entity.pdbx_description
1 polymer ?
#
loop_
_entity_poly.entity_id
_entity_poly.type
_entity_poly.pdbx_seq_one_letter_code
_entity_poly.pdbx_strand_id
1 'polypeptide(L)'
;MQAVVNPKYPGLSVRVADEGFDAYVWGNDFSFEVCVYGTPELGKPVDQWAVEQILPYRKCYGIDPEEFASYRDAADSAVFMAYLDDRPVGHIVVSTNWNGYAHVDELAVVLPARRHGVAKALLDVAQFWSRKKNLPGMMLETQNNNLGACRLYERSGYVM
;
A
#
# COMPACT_ATOMS: atom_id res chain seq x y z
N MET A 1 -1.34 -10.69 -16.45
CA MET A 1 -2.05 -9.40 -16.44
C MET A 1 -1.19 -8.38 -17.16
N GLN A 2 -1.78 -7.61 -18.04
CA GLN A 2 -1.04 -6.53 -18.71
C GLN A 2 -0.71 -5.44 -17.69
N ALA A 3 0.42 -4.75 -17.91
CA ALA A 3 0.80 -3.62 -17.09
C ALA A 3 -0.25 -2.51 -17.18
N VAL A 4 -0.70 -1.98 -16.05
CA VAL A 4 -1.60 -0.84 -16.01
C VAL A 4 -0.75 0.42 -16.02
N VAL A 5 -0.90 1.23 -17.06
CA VAL A 5 -0.20 2.51 -17.19
C VAL A 5 -1.12 3.63 -16.71
N ASN A 6 -0.62 4.46 -15.81
CA ASN A 6 -1.37 5.61 -15.32
C ASN A 6 -1.14 6.81 -16.26
N PRO A 7 -2.20 7.37 -16.89
CA PRO A 7 -2.03 8.50 -17.83
C PRO A 7 -1.43 9.77 -17.20
N LYS A 8 -1.66 9.96 -15.90
CA LYS A 8 -1.12 11.11 -15.15
C LYS A 8 0.38 10.97 -14.87
N TYR A 9 0.87 9.73 -14.82
CA TYR A 9 2.27 9.43 -14.57
C TYR A 9 2.75 8.42 -15.61
N PRO A 10 3.16 8.87 -16.81
CA PRO A 10 3.41 7.98 -17.97
C PRO A 10 4.47 6.90 -17.73
N GLY A 11 5.44 7.16 -16.85
CA GLY A 11 6.48 6.17 -16.49
C GLY A 11 6.06 5.15 -15.44
N LEU A 12 4.86 5.29 -14.88
CA LEU A 12 4.36 4.44 -13.79
C LEU A 12 3.57 3.26 -14.35
N SER A 13 3.96 2.05 -13.98
CA SER A 13 3.25 0.82 -14.30
C SER A 13 3.15 -0.10 -13.09
N VAL A 14 2.15 -0.98 -13.07
CA VAL A 14 1.97 -1.99 -12.02
C VAL A 14 1.88 -3.36 -12.68
N ARG A 15 2.61 -4.32 -12.13
CA ARG A 15 2.70 -5.70 -12.64
C ARG A 15 2.58 -6.68 -11.48
N VAL A 16 2.22 -7.91 -11.77
CA VAL A 16 2.34 -9.01 -10.81
C VAL A 16 3.80 -9.15 -10.39
N ALA A 17 4.04 -9.34 -9.09
CA ALA A 17 5.39 -9.51 -8.56
C ALA A 17 6.07 -10.74 -9.17
N ASP A 18 7.36 -10.59 -9.41
CA ASP A 18 8.22 -11.62 -9.96
C ASP A 18 9.41 -11.94 -9.04
N GLU A 19 10.37 -12.67 -9.54
CA GLU A 19 11.59 -13.09 -8.81
C GLU A 19 12.48 -11.90 -8.38
N GLY A 20 12.28 -10.72 -8.95
CA GLY A 20 13.02 -9.50 -8.56
C GLY A 20 12.56 -8.89 -7.25
N PHE A 21 11.52 -9.42 -6.62
CA PHE A 21 10.94 -8.86 -5.39
C PHE A 21 11.97 -8.82 -4.24
N ASP A 22 12.74 -9.90 -4.04
CA ASP A 22 13.71 -9.99 -2.95
C ASP A 22 14.79 -8.91 -3.07
N ALA A 23 15.37 -8.76 -4.26
CA ALA A 23 16.39 -7.73 -4.52
C ALA A 23 15.83 -6.32 -4.33
N TYR A 24 14.60 -6.09 -4.73
CA TYR A 24 13.89 -4.83 -4.51
C TYR A 24 13.71 -4.54 -3.02
N VAL A 25 13.29 -5.51 -2.23
CA VAL A 25 13.11 -5.32 -0.77
C VAL A 25 14.45 -5.02 -0.10
N TRP A 26 15.49 -5.80 -0.39
CA TRP A 26 16.80 -5.62 0.24
C TRP A 26 17.50 -4.32 -0.17
N GLY A 27 17.24 -3.82 -1.36
CA GLY A 27 17.92 -2.64 -1.91
C GLY A 27 17.25 -1.30 -1.59
N ASN A 28 16.14 -1.26 -0.86
CA ASN A 28 15.35 -0.04 -0.67
C ASN A 28 15.01 0.28 0.79
N ASP A 29 14.75 1.56 1.04
CA ASP A 29 14.31 2.08 2.33
C ASP A 29 12.79 2.31 2.30
N PHE A 30 12.06 1.62 3.18
CA PHE A 30 10.62 1.74 3.37
C PHE A 30 10.25 2.47 4.66
N SER A 31 11.22 3.00 5.38
CA SER A 31 10.98 3.73 6.63
C SER A 31 10.24 5.05 6.39
N PHE A 32 9.59 5.53 7.43
CA PHE A 32 8.96 6.83 7.45
C PHE A 32 9.17 7.51 8.80
N GLU A 33 9.10 8.83 8.79
CA GLU A 33 9.23 9.62 10.01
C GLU A 33 7.86 9.72 10.69
N VAL A 34 7.85 9.48 12.00
CA VAL A 34 6.72 9.73 12.87
C VAL A 34 7.04 10.96 13.70
N CYS A 35 6.23 12.00 13.56
CA CYS A 35 6.37 13.25 14.31
C CYS A 35 5.08 13.68 15.02
N VAL A 36 3.99 12.96 14.76
CA VAL A 36 2.68 13.24 15.36
C VAL A 36 1.91 11.96 15.61
N TYR A 37 1.01 12.01 16.59
CA TYR A 37 -0.10 11.05 16.73
C TYR A 37 -1.42 11.76 16.49
N GLY A 38 -2.29 11.16 15.69
CA GLY A 38 -3.67 11.61 15.52
C GLY A 38 -4.61 10.84 16.45
N THR A 39 -5.69 11.48 16.85
CA THR A 39 -6.80 10.83 17.57
C THR A 39 -7.93 10.59 16.57
N PRO A 40 -8.13 9.34 16.11
CA PRO A 40 -9.21 9.03 15.16
C PRO A 40 -10.56 9.38 15.75
N GLU A 41 -11.41 9.99 14.94
CA GLU A 41 -12.77 10.35 15.33
C GLU A 41 -13.74 9.96 14.22
N LEU A 42 -14.68 9.07 14.54
CA LEU A 42 -15.67 8.58 13.59
C LEU A 42 -16.48 9.73 12.98
N GLY A 43 -16.59 9.69 11.66
CA GLY A 43 -17.35 10.68 10.90
C GLY A 43 -16.63 12.01 10.65
N LYS A 44 -15.38 12.14 11.13
CA LYS A 44 -14.54 13.30 10.81
C LYS A 44 -13.41 12.93 9.85
N PRO A 45 -13.14 13.77 8.85
CA PRO A 45 -11.97 13.58 8.00
C PRO A 45 -10.66 13.69 8.80
N VAL A 46 -9.62 13.03 8.31
CA VAL A 46 -8.31 12.96 8.98
C VAL A 46 -7.77 14.34 9.32
N ASP A 47 -7.97 15.34 8.47
CA ASP A 47 -7.49 16.71 8.70
C ASP A 47 -8.20 17.43 9.84
N GLN A 48 -9.29 16.87 10.36
CA GLN A 48 -10.03 17.40 11.52
C GLN A 48 -9.74 16.63 12.81
N TRP A 49 -8.91 15.61 12.76
CA TRP A 49 -8.51 14.88 13.97
C TRP A 49 -7.61 15.74 14.85
N ALA A 50 -7.75 15.59 16.17
CA ALA A 50 -6.79 16.16 17.11
C ALA A 50 -5.42 15.52 16.90
N VAL A 51 -4.36 16.33 16.93
CA VAL A 51 -2.99 15.90 16.66
C VAL A 51 -2.09 16.29 17.83
N GLU A 52 -1.31 15.33 18.33
CA GLU A 52 -0.28 15.54 19.33
C GLU A 52 1.11 15.51 18.68
N GLN A 53 1.89 16.54 18.91
CA GLN A 53 3.30 16.59 18.48
C GLN A 53 4.14 15.72 19.41
N ILE A 54 5.02 14.91 18.84
CA ILE A 54 5.94 14.06 19.58
C ILE A 54 7.39 14.29 19.12
N LEU A 55 8.33 13.78 19.90
CA LEU A 55 9.73 13.76 19.48
C LEU A 55 9.84 12.85 18.24
N PRO A 56 10.34 13.37 17.11
CA PRO A 56 10.39 12.59 15.87
C PRO A 56 11.22 11.32 15.99
N TYR A 57 10.74 10.24 15.40
CA TYR A 57 11.48 8.99 15.23
C TYR A 57 11.18 8.35 13.89
N ARG A 58 12.05 7.47 13.43
CA ARG A 58 11.84 6.70 12.20
C ARG A 58 11.25 5.34 12.54
N LYS A 59 10.27 4.94 11.75
CA LYS A 59 9.61 3.64 11.86
C LYS A 59 9.74 2.89 10.54
N CYS A 60 10.01 1.59 10.63
CA CYS A 60 9.96 0.68 9.51
C CYS A 60 9.14 -0.54 9.90
N TYR A 61 8.18 -0.91 9.06
CA TYR A 61 7.55 -2.21 9.14
C TYR A 61 8.51 -3.23 8.52
N GLY A 62 8.80 -4.31 9.22
CA GLY A 62 9.62 -5.37 8.68
C GLY A 62 8.98 -5.97 7.43
N ILE A 63 9.75 -6.11 6.37
CA ILE A 63 9.31 -6.77 5.14
C ILE A 63 10.14 -8.05 5.01
N ASP A 64 9.47 -9.19 5.07
CA ASP A 64 10.09 -10.50 4.91
C ASP A 64 9.75 -11.07 3.52
N PRO A 65 10.73 -11.15 2.61
CA PRO A 65 10.50 -11.69 1.26
C PRO A 65 10.00 -13.14 1.26
N GLU A 66 10.38 -13.95 2.22
CA GLU A 66 9.91 -15.33 2.30
C GLU A 66 8.42 -15.42 2.62
N GLU A 67 7.92 -14.54 3.46
CA GLU A 67 6.49 -14.43 3.74
C GLU A 67 5.71 -14.06 2.47
N PHE A 68 6.25 -13.15 1.65
CA PHE A 68 5.60 -12.72 0.42
C PHE A 68 5.56 -13.80 -0.66
N ALA A 69 6.52 -14.72 -0.70
CA ALA A 69 6.49 -15.83 -1.64
C ALA A 69 5.21 -16.67 -1.47
N SER A 70 4.76 -16.87 -0.24
CA SER A 70 3.51 -17.59 0.03
C SER A 70 2.27 -16.86 -0.51
N TYR A 71 2.21 -15.54 -0.42
CA TYR A 71 1.11 -14.74 -0.97
C TYR A 71 1.12 -14.73 -2.50
N ARG A 72 2.29 -14.67 -3.12
CA ARG A 72 2.42 -14.66 -4.58
C ARG A 72 1.88 -15.94 -5.22
N ASP A 73 2.12 -17.07 -4.58
CA ASP A 73 1.84 -18.41 -5.15
C ASP A 73 0.48 -18.96 -4.72
N ALA A 74 -0.23 -18.30 -3.81
CA ALA A 74 -1.54 -18.73 -3.35
C ALA A 74 -2.68 -18.25 -4.27
N ALA A 75 -3.75 -19.06 -4.37
CA ALA A 75 -4.89 -18.76 -5.23
C ALA A 75 -5.78 -17.60 -4.72
N ASP A 76 -5.75 -17.34 -3.43
CA ASP A 76 -6.59 -16.36 -2.74
C ASP A 76 -5.84 -15.09 -2.32
N SER A 77 -4.65 -14.89 -2.88
CA SER A 77 -3.82 -13.71 -2.64
C SER A 77 -3.04 -13.30 -3.88
N ALA A 78 -2.47 -12.11 -3.85
CA ALA A 78 -1.61 -11.61 -4.92
C ALA A 78 -0.63 -10.57 -4.38
N VAL A 79 0.51 -10.46 -5.05
CA VAL A 79 1.49 -9.40 -4.83
C VAL A 79 1.69 -8.65 -6.13
N PHE A 80 1.52 -7.34 -6.10
CA PHE A 80 1.76 -6.46 -7.24
C PHE A 80 2.91 -5.52 -6.94
N MET A 81 3.72 -5.26 -7.95
CA MET A 81 4.82 -4.32 -7.89
C MET A 81 4.58 -3.13 -8.82
N ALA A 82 4.87 -1.94 -8.32
CA ALA A 82 4.88 -0.72 -9.11
C ALA A 82 6.29 -0.42 -9.62
N TYR A 83 6.35 0.04 -10.85
CA TYR A 83 7.60 0.44 -11.53
C TYR A 83 7.47 1.88 -11.99
N LEU A 84 8.51 2.65 -11.74
CA LEU A 84 8.65 4.01 -12.25
C LEU A 84 9.90 4.04 -13.15
N ASP A 85 9.70 4.29 -14.46
CA ASP A 85 10.76 4.21 -15.48
C ASP A 85 11.53 2.86 -15.40
N ASP A 86 10.78 1.76 -15.35
CA ASP A 86 11.27 0.38 -15.24
C ASP A 86 12.04 0.03 -13.96
N ARG A 87 12.01 0.88 -12.95
CA ARG A 87 12.57 0.59 -11.62
C ARG A 87 11.46 0.23 -10.65
N PRO A 88 11.60 -0.87 -9.89
CA PRO A 88 10.61 -1.22 -8.86
C PRO A 88 10.66 -0.21 -7.72
N VAL A 89 9.51 0.38 -7.39
CA VAL A 89 9.41 1.49 -6.42
C VAL A 89 8.34 1.30 -5.36
N GLY A 90 7.55 0.25 -5.45
CA GLY A 90 6.50 -0.02 -4.48
C GLY A 90 5.89 -1.40 -4.68
N HIS A 91 5.15 -1.85 -3.68
CA HIS A 91 4.40 -3.10 -3.77
C HIS A 91 3.14 -3.07 -2.92
N ILE A 92 2.21 -3.94 -3.24
CA ILE A 92 1.01 -4.21 -2.45
C ILE A 92 0.79 -5.71 -2.34
N VAL A 93 0.46 -6.17 -1.16
CA VAL A 93 0.01 -7.53 -0.89
C VAL A 93 -1.47 -7.49 -0.57
N VAL A 94 -2.26 -8.28 -1.27
CA VAL A 94 -3.70 -8.37 -1.09
C VAL A 94 -4.11 -9.84 -0.97
N SER A 95 -5.03 -10.12 -0.06
CA SER A 95 -5.55 -11.46 0.16
C SER A 95 -7.05 -11.45 0.41
N THR A 96 -7.71 -12.60 0.23
CA THR A 96 -9.08 -12.78 0.68
C THR A 96 -9.08 -12.98 2.19
N ASN A 97 -9.79 -12.12 2.92
CA ASN A 97 -9.89 -12.20 4.36
C ASN A 97 -10.97 -13.19 4.80
N TRP A 98 -10.92 -13.65 6.05
CA TRP A 98 -11.90 -14.60 6.63
C TRP A 98 -13.34 -14.09 6.56
N ASN A 99 -13.54 -12.77 6.56
CA ASN A 99 -14.87 -12.15 6.47
C ASN A 99 -15.37 -11.97 5.03
N GLY A 100 -14.63 -12.45 4.04
CA GLY A 100 -14.98 -12.36 2.63
C GLY A 100 -14.59 -11.08 1.92
N TYR A 101 -14.00 -10.10 2.62
CA TYR A 101 -13.43 -8.90 2.00
C TYR A 101 -12.02 -9.15 1.46
N ALA A 102 -11.57 -8.34 0.52
CA ALA A 102 -10.16 -8.25 0.19
C ALA A 102 -9.44 -7.47 1.30
N HIS A 103 -8.33 -7.99 1.78
CA HIS A 103 -7.50 -7.35 2.78
C HIS A 103 -6.19 -6.88 2.16
N VAL A 104 -5.84 -5.62 2.36
CA VAL A 104 -4.51 -5.11 2.03
C VAL A 104 -3.59 -5.48 3.19
N ASP A 105 -2.78 -6.50 3.00
CA ASP A 105 -1.86 -7.00 4.03
C ASP A 105 -0.66 -6.09 4.18
N GLU A 106 -0.20 -5.51 3.07
CA GLU A 106 0.88 -4.54 3.06
C GLU A 106 0.81 -3.62 1.85
N LEU A 107 1.19 -2.38 2.06
CA LEU A 107 1.38 -1.38 1.02
C LEU A 107 2.62 -0.57 1.36
N ALA A 108 3.62 -0.59 0.50
CA ALA A 108 4.85 0.14 0.70
C ALA A 108 5.33 0.82 -0.58
N VAL A 109 5.91 2.00 -0.43
CA VAL A 109 6.53 2.77 -1.49
C VAL A 109 7.90 3.23 -1.01
N VAL A 110 8.93 3.03 -1.82
CA VAL A 110 10.28 3.48 -1.50
C VAL A 110 10.32 5.00 -1.32
N LEU A 111 11.10 5.48 -0.37
CA LEU A 111 11.11 6.88 0.03
C LEU A 111 11.27 7.86 -1.14
N PRO A 112 12.22 7.69 -2.09
CA PRO A 112 12.39 8.63 -3.19
C PRO A 112 11.21 8.67 -4.19
N ALA A 113 10.39 7.63 -4.24
CA ALA A 113 9.28 7.52 -5.18
C ALA A 113 7.93 7.96 -4.59
N ARG A 114 7.90 8.38 -3.35
CA ARG A 114 6.67 8.87 -2.71
C ARG A 114 6.19 10.16 -3.36
N ARG A 115 4.87 10.40 -3.31
CA ARG A 115 4.18 11.54 -3.91
C ARG A 115 4.15 11.56 -5.45
N HIS A 116 4.36 10.40 -6.08
CA HIS A 116 4.26 10.21 -7.53
C HIS A 116 3.06 9.33 -7.93
N GLY A 117 2.06 9.20 -7.06
CA GLY A 117 0.86 8.40 -7.34
C GLY A 117 1.04 6.88 -7.27
N VAL A 118 2.18 6.40 -6.78
CA VAL A 118 2.51 4.97 -6.74
C VAL A 118 1.54 4.20 -5.86
N ALA A 119 1.32 4.66 -4.63
CA ALA A 119 0.40 3.99 -3.70
C ALA A 119 -1.03 3.93 -4.24
N LYS A 120 -1.51 5.01 -4.85
CA LYS A 120 -2.83 5.03 -5.48
C LYS A 120 -2.94 4.02 -6.62
N ALA A 121 -1.94 3.93 -7.47
CA ALA A 121 -1.91 2.97 -8.57
C ALA A 121 -1.94 1.51 -8.05
N LEU A 122 -1.22 1.23 -6.97
CA LEU A 122 -1.23 -0.08 -6.32
C LEU A 122 -2.61 -0.41 -5.73
N LEU A 123 -3.25 0.56 -5.06
CA LEU A 123 -4.61 0.39 -4.52
C LEU A 123 -5.63 0.16 -5.63
N ASP A 124 -5.52 0.86 -6.75
CA ASP A 124 -6.42 0.68 -7.91
C ASP A 124 -6.30 -0.73 -8.51
N VAL A 125 -5.09 -1.26 -8.62
CA VAL A 125 -4.87 -2.64 -9.10
C VAL A 125 -5.40 -3.68 -8.10
N ALA A 126 -5.19 -3.48 -6.82
CA ALA A 126 -5.75 -4.34 -5.77
C ALA A 126 -7.29 -4.33 -5.79
N GLN A 127 -7.89 -3.18 -6.01
CA GLN A 127 -9.34 -3.07 -6.16
C GLN A 127 -9.85 -3.82 -7.40
N PHE A 128 -9.14 -3.74 -8.51
CA PHE A 128 -9.46 -4.51 -9.71
C PHE A 128 -9.36 -6.02 -9.45
N TRP A 129 -8.31 -6.47 -8.77
CA TRP A 129 -8.15 -7.86 -8.36
C TRP A 129 -9.32 -8.32 -7.48
N SER A 130 -9.71 -7.51 -6.49
CA SER A 130 -10.83 -7.78 -5.60
C SER A 130 -12.16 -7.95 -6.38
N ARG A 131 -12.42 -7.08 -7.33
CA ARG A 131 -13.61 -7.17 -8.20
C ARG A 131 -13.61 -8.44 -9.05
N LYS A 132 -12.45 -8.81 -9.60
CA LYS A 132 -12.30 -10.06 -10.38
C LYS A 132 -12.55 -11.32 -9.54
N LYS A 133 -12.28 -11.25 -8.24
CA LYS A 133 -12.57 -12.30 -7.27
C LYS A 133 -14.01 -12.27 -6.74
N ASN A 134 -14.85 -11.32 -7.22
CA ASN A 134 -16.21 -11.10 -6.76
C ASN A 134 -16.29 -10.81 -5.24
N LEU A 135 -15.30 -10.16 -4.67
CA LEU A 135 -15.29 -9.75 -3.27
C LEU A 135 -16.10 -8.45 -3.10
N PRO A 136 -16.85 -8.29 -2.00
CA PRO A 136 -17.77 -7.16 -1.83
C PRO A 136 -17.08 -5.83 -1.55
N GLY A 137 -15.83 -5.84 -1.13
CA GLY A 137 -15.08 -4.63 -0.81
C GLY A 137 -13.68 -4.93 -0.35
N MET A 138 -12.97 -3.89 0.03
CA MET A 138 -11.60 -3.96 0.53
C MET A 138 -11.51 -3.40 1.94
N MET A 139 -10.62 -3.94 2.73
CA MET A 139 -10.29 -3.45 4.06
C MET A 139 -8.78 -3.41 4.27
N LEU A 140 -8.36 -2.60 5.19
CA LEU A 140 -6.97 -2.50 5.61
C LEU A 140 -6.89 -1.97 7.05
N GLU A 141 -5.72 -2.14 7.64
CA GLU A 141 -5.38 -1.56 8.92
C GLU A 141 -4.26 -0.54 8.75
N THR A 142 -4.33 0.54 9.49
CA THR A 142 -3.28 1.55 9.55
C THR A 142 -3.19 2.10 10.97
N GLN A 143 -2.10 2.80 11.27
CA GLN A 143 -1.86 3.33 12.60
C GLN A 143 -2.01 4.85 12.63
N ASN A 144 -2.41 5.38 13.76
CA ASN A 144 -2.62 6.82 13.99
C ASN A 144 -1.32 7.65 14.01
N ASN A 145 -0.17 7.00 13.92
CA ASN A 145 1.13 7.67 13.75
C ASN A 145 1.54 7.83 12.28
N ASN A 146 0.74 7.33 11.34
CA ASN A 146 0.96 7.46 9.91
C ASN A 146 -0.20 8.23 9.27
N LEU A 147 -0.31 9.52 9.58
CA LEU A 147 -1.39 10.36 9.07
C LEU A 147 -1.35 10.51 7.54
N GLY A 148 -0.16 10.44 6.96
CA GLY A 148 -0.02 10.45 5.50
C GLY A 148 -0.73 9.25 4.85
N ALA A 149 -0.59 8.06 5.41
CA ALA A 149 -1.31 6.88 4.96
C ALA A 149 -2.82 7.02 5.21
N CYS A 150 -3.23 7.50 6.38
CA CYS A 150 -4.65 7.72 6.68
C CYS A 150 -5.31 8.67 5.67
N ARG A 151 -4.64 9.75 5.31
CA ARG A 151 -5.14 10.68 4.27
C ARG A 151 -5.21 10.04 2.89
N LEU A 152 -4.23 9.23 2.53
CA LEU A 152 -4.22 8.48 1.27
C LEU A 152 -5.43 7.56 1.18
N TYR A 153 -5.68 6.78 2.21
CA TYR A 153 -6.81 5.84 2.24
C TYR A 153 -8.15 6.56 2.19
N GLU A 154 -8.31 7.64 2.94
CA GLU A 154 -9.51 8.47 2.91
C GLU A 154 -9.76 9.04 1.49
N ARG A 155 -8.73 9.58 0.83
CA ARG A 155 -8.84 10.06 -0.56
C ARG A 155 -9.11 8.93 -1.56
N SER A 156 -8.76 7.71 -1.23
CA SER A 156 -9.02 6.52 -2.05
C SER A 156 -10.39 5.90 -1.80
N GLY A 157 -11.22 6.52 -0.97
CA GLY A 157 -12.60 6.12 -0.70
C GLY A 157 -12.78 5.19 0.49
N TYR A 158 -11.73 4.94 1.28
CA TYR A 158 -11.87 4.18 2.52
C TYR A 158 -12.53 5.02 3.61
N VAL A 159 -13.37 4.38 4.39
CA VAL A 159 -14.05 4.97 5.55
C VAL A 159 -13.37 4.49 6.82
N MET A 160 -13.07 5.42 7.71
CA MET A 160 -12.45 5.13 9.01
C MET A 160 -13.46 5.19 10.14
#